data_8ecf0bb445613e14883c9b4a27ab8568
#
_entry.id   8ecf0bb445613e14883c9b4a27ab8568
#
_cell.length_a   1.000
_cell.length_b   1.000
_cell.length_c   1.000
_cell.angle_alpha   90.00
_cell.angle_beta   90.00
_cell.angle_gamma   90.00
#
_symmetry.space_group_name_H-M   'P 1'
#
loop_
_entity.id
_entity.type
_entity.pdbx_description
1 polymer ?
#
loop_
_entity_poly.entity_id
_entity_poly.type
_entity_poly.pdbx_seq_one_letter_code
_entity_poly.pdbx_strand_id
1 'polypeptide(L)'
;MKISTTTLTTEAAFSEDGKKRYLLHKEWDTCKPQIAIIMLAPSDADGISLDKTTLQVLNNTVRLGYGGVYILNLFSTLNDYALRMVDVNDEENMQVFHMVLDKVDTVIYAPGVGKAKNQIFIDRQKQICEILKAHETKLQCLCDDEGKSRLQHPLSPAVHIWYLSKVTVREILGDSTKEVSEKKVSRIKKKTVPEDGTPFKGN
;
A
#
# COMPACT_ATOMS: atom_id res chain seq x y z
N MET A 1 -43.45 -1.74 -4.91
CA MET A 1 -42.15 -1.13 -5.21
C MET A 1 -41.50 -0.80 -3.88
N LYS A 2 -40.25 -1.18 -3.67
CA LYS A 2 -39.43 -0.81 -2.47
C LYS A 2 -38.41 0.22 -2.90
N ILE A 3 -38.39 1.39 -2.28
CA ILE A 3 -37.44 2.45 -2.51
C ILE A 3 -36.37 2.35 -1.40
N SER A 4 -35.10 2.39 -1.76
CA SER A 4 -33.97 2.48 -0.83
C SER A 4 -33.19 3.76 -1.14
N THR A 5 -32.87 4.51 -0.12
CA THR A 5 -32.08 5.75 -0.23
C THR A 5 -30.76 5.56 0.54
N THR A 6 -29.65 5.94 -0.07
CA THR A 6 -28.32 5.92 0.56
C THR A 6 -27.68 7.30 0.39
N THR A 7 -27.10 7.84 1.44
CA THR A 7 -26.32 9.08 1.40
C THR A 7 -24.84 8.71 1.35
N LEU A 8 -24.11 9.33 0.44
CA LEU A 8 -22.65 9.26 0.38
C LEU A 8 -22.08 10.61 0.77
N THR A 9 -21.47 10.69 1.92
CA THR A 9 -20.70 11.87 2.36
C THR A 9 -19.29 11.78 1.82
N THR A 10 -18.77 12.91 1.32
CA THR A 10 -17.40 13.01 0.85
C THR A 10 -16.71 14.20 1.48
N GLU A 11 -15.51 13.98 2.01
CA GLU A 11 -14.60 15.02 2.49
C GLU A 11 -13.25 14.86 1.81
N ALA A 12 -12.64 15.97 1.40
CA ALA A 12 -11.31 15.99 0.83
C ALA A 12 -10.51 17.15 1.41
N ALA A 13 -9.28 16.88 1.85
CA ALA A 13 -8.37 17.90 2.34
C ALA A 13 -7.28 18.16 1.30
N PHE A 14 -7.12 19.44 0.95
CA PHE A 14 -6.13 19.91 -0.02
C PHE A 14 -5.21 20.95 0.61
N SER A 15 -4.04 21.17 0.01
CA SER A 15 -3.23 22.36 0.27
C SER A 15 -3.95 23.63 -0.18
N GLU A 16 -3.56 24.79 0.36
CA GLU A 16 -4.16 26.08 0.00
C GLU A 16 -4.05 26.39 -1.50
N ASP A 17 -2.95 25.99 -2.15
CA ASP A 17 -2.73 26.16 -3.60
C ASP A 17 -3.40 25.08 -4.46
N GLY A 18 -4.09 24.11 -3.84
CA GLY A 18 -4.79 23.02 -4.51
C GLY A 18 -3.90 21.99 -5.21
N LYS A 19 -2.57 22.05 -5.04
CA LYS A 19 -1.64 21.14 -5.73
C LYS A 19 -1.44 19.82 -5.02
N LYS A 20 -1.81 19.73 -3.75
CA LYS A 20 -1.70 18.53 -2.93
C LYS A 20 -3.07 18.08 -2.43
N ARG A 21 -3.29 16.77 -2.35
CA ARG A 21 -4.43 16.18 -1.65
C ARG A 21 -3.92 15.28 -0.53
N TYR A 22 -4.23 15.65 0.70
CA TYR A 22 -3.81 14.93 1.90
C TYR A 22 -4.76 13.81 2.28
N LEU A 23 -6.06 13.99 1.96
CA LEU A 23 -7.12 13.08 2.34
C LEU A 23 -8.22 13.05 1.28
N LEU A 24 -8.79 11.87 1.05
CA LEU A 24 -10.12 11.70 0.48
C LEU A 24 -10.88 10.70 1.35
N HIS A 25 -11.93 11.15 2.01
CA HIS A 25 -12.81 10.34 2.84
C HIS A 25 -14.17 10.18 2.17
N LYS A 26 -14.67 8.98 2.14
CA LYS A 26 -16.02 8.67 1.67
C LYS A 26 -16.71 7.76 2.67
N GLU A 27 -17.91 8.16 3.12
CA GLU A 27 -18.71 7.49 4.14
C GLU A 27 -20.16 7.32 3.69
N TRP A 28 -20.71 6.12 3.89
CA TRP A 28 -22.08 5.76 3.53
C TRP A 28 -22.87 5.10 4.67
N ASP A 29 -22.19 4.71 5.77
CA ASP A 29 -22.83 4.08 6.94
C ASP A 29 -22.01 4.33 8.20
N THR A 30 -22.40 5.31 8.99
CA THR A 30 -21.73 5.70 10.24
C THR A 30 -21.82 4.63 11.34
N CYS A 31 -22.73 3.65 11.21
CA CYS A 31 -22.88 2.56 12.19
C CYS A 31 -21.89 1.41 11.96
N LYS A 32 -21.17 1.42 10.85
CA LYS A 32 -20.17 0.40 10.51
C LYS A 32 -18.75 0.87 10.75
N PRO A 33 -17.80 -0.05 10.95
CA PRO A 33 -16.39 0.29 11.12
C PRO A 33 -15.84 1.02 9.88
N GLN A 34 -14.82 1.84 10.11
CA GLN A 34 -14.13 2.63 9.10
C GLN A 34 -12.76 2.02 8.78
N ILE A 35 -12.32 2.15 7.53
CA ILE A 35 -10.99 1.72 7.15
C ILE A 35 -10.15 2.88 6.57
N ALA A 36 -8.83 2.79 6.70
CA ALA A 36 -7.89 3.58 5.92
C ALA A 36 -7.19 2.72 4.87
N ILE A 37 -7.01 3.25 3.66
CA ILE A 37 -6.15 2.65 2.65
C ILE A 37 -5.02 3.61 2.28
N ILE A 38 -3.78 3.11 2.34
CA ILE A 38 -2.57 3.87 2.02
C ILE A 38 -2.09 3.45 0.65
N MET A 39 -2.16 4.37 -0.31
CA MET A 39 -1.72 4.17 -1.69
C MET A 39 -0.49 5.02 -2.02
N LEU A 40 0.01 4.96 -3.26
CA LEU A 40 1.23 5.64 -3.65
C LEU A 40 1.05 7.16 -3.74
N ALA A 41 0.09 7.61 -4.52
CA ALA A 41 -0.13 9.02 -4.83
C ALA A 41 -1.60 9.28 -5.17
N PRO A 42 -2.11 10.50 -4.95
CA PRO A 42 -3.48 10.83 -5.28
C PRO A 42 -3.72 10.79 -6.79
N SER A 43 -4.93 10.46 -7.14
CA SER A 43 -5.48 10.53 -8.49
C SER A 43 -6.37 11.78 -8.64
N ASP A 44 -6.94 11.96 -9.83
CA ASP A 44 -7.87 13.05 -10.14
C ASP A 44 -9.26 12.88 -9.49
N ALA A 45 -9.48 11.80 -8.74
CA ALA A 45 -10.72 11.61 -8.01
C ALA A 45 -10.90 12.71 -6.95
N ASP A 46 -12.09 13.26 -6.90
CA ASP A 46 -12.50 14.31 -5.97
C ASP A 46 -13.77 13.94 -5.19
N GLY A 47 -14.52 14.93 -4.77
CA GLY A 47 -15.78 14.77 -4.04
C GLY A 47 -16.83 13.95 -4.81
N ILE A 48 -16.93 14.13 -6.12
CA ILE A 48 -17.97 13.53 -6.97
C ILE A 48 -17.36 12.59 -8.01
N SER A 49 -16.27 13.02 -8.67
CA SER A 49 -15.62 12.26 -9.72
C SER A 49 -14.86 11.06 -9.15
N LEU A 50 -15.09 9.87 -9.72
CA LEU A 50 -14.43 8.64 -9.32
C LEU A 50 -13.53 8.14 -10.45
N ASP A 51 -12.27 7.95 -10.15
CA ASP A 51 -11.37 7.20 -11.02
C ASP A 51 -11.52 5.68 -10.80
N LYS A 52 -10.86 4.89 -11.65
CA LYS A 52 -10.91 3.42 -11.56
C LYS A 52 -10.40 2.89 -10.21
N THR A 53 -9.39 3.54 -9.63
CA THR A 53 -8.82 3.14 -8.33
C THR A 53 -9.82 3.38 -7.21
N THR A 54 -10.39 4.58 -7.14
CA THR A 54 -11.37 4.95 -6.12
C THR A 54 -12.63 4.09 -6.23
N LEU A 55 -13.11 3.82 -7.46
CA LEU A 55 -14.25 2.92 -7.68
C LEU A 55 -13.96 1.51 -7.14
N GLN A 56 -12.78 0.97 -7.43
CA GLN A 56 -12.36 -0.35 -6.94
C GLN A 56 -12.23 -0.37 -5.41
N VAL A 57 -11.71 0.71 -4.82
CA VAL A 57 -11.63 0.89 -3.37
C VAL A 57 -13.02 0.85 -2.76
N LEU A 58 -13.96 1.68 -3.23
CA LEU A 58 -15.31 1.76 -2.69
C LEU A 58 -16.04 0.41 -2.78
N ASN A 59 -16.05 -0.23 -3.96
CA ASN A 59 -16.77 -1.48 -4.17
C ASN A 59 -16.26 -2.59 -3.25
N ASN A 60 -14.95 -2.71 -3.08
CA ASN A 60 -14.38 -3.73 -2.19
C ASN A 60 -14.59 -3.39 -0.71
N THR A 61 -14.53 -2.11 -0.31
CA THR A 61 -14.79 -1.67 1.06
C THR A 61 -16.23 -1.98 1.46
N VAL A 62 -17.21 -1.70 0.58
CA VAL A 62 -18.62 -2.07 0.78
C VAL A 62 -18.78 -3.59 0.92
N ARG A 63 -18.13 -4.36 0.03
CA ARG A 63 -18.18 -5.83 0.05
C ARG A 63 -17.60 -6.43 1.33
N LEU A 64 -16.56 -5.80 1.89
CA LEU A 64 -15.94 -6.20 3.15
C LEU A 64 -16.73 -5.78 4.40
N GLY A 65 -17.87 -5.06 4.22
CA GLY A 65 -18.78 -4.72 5.31
C GLY A 65 -18.43 -3.44 6.06
N TYR A 66 -17.51 -2.61 5.57
CA TYR A 66 -17.19 -1.32 6.16
C TYR A 66 -18.19 -0.24 5.76
N GLY A 67 -18.29 0.82 6.57
CA GLY A 67 -19.20 1.95 6.37
C GLY A 67 -18.57 3.17 5.73
N GLY A 68 -17.25 3.20 5.60
CA GLY A 68 -16.51 4.28 4.97
C GLY A 68 -15.03 3.96 4.80
N VAL A 69 -14.36 4.81 4.02
CA VAL A 69 -12.93 4.66 3.70
C VAL A 69 -12.22 6.00 3.67
N TYR A 70 -11.11 6.07 4.38
CA TYR A 70 -10.10 7.14 4.31
C TYR A 70 -9.02 6.72 3.31
N ILE A 71 -8.87 7.48 2.24
CA ILE A 71 -7.83 7.26 1.22
C ILE A 71 -6.67 8.21 1.52
N LEU A 72 -5.55 7.63 1.90
CA LEU A 72 -4.28 8.30 2.19
C LEU A 72 -3.25 7.95 1.11
N ASN A 73 -2.28 8.83 0.92
CA ASN A 73 -1.25 8.62 -0.08
C ASN A 73 0.15 8.85 0.51
N LEU A 74 1.13 8.02 0.14
CA LEU A 74 2.53 8.22 0.54
C LEU A 74 3.03 9.59 0.11
N PHE A 75 2.67 10.03 -1.11
CA PHE A 75 2.95 11.35 -1.65
C PHE A 75 1.64 12.07 -1.88
N SER A 76 1.56 13.36 -1.52
CA SER A 76 0.32 14.14 -1.56
C SER A 76 0.10 14.89 -2.88
N THR A 77 1.15 15.12 -3.68
CA THR A 77 1.11 15.93 -4.91
C THR A 77 0.21 15.35 -5.98
N LEU A 78 -0.70 16.16 -6.50
CA LEU A 78 -1.60 15.86 -7.61
C LEU A 78 -0.87 16.01 -8.96
N ASN A 79 -1.21 15.16 -9.92
CA ASN A 79 -0.93 15.27 -11.37
C ASN A 79 0.52 15.54 -11.81
N ASP A 80 1.49 15.66 -10.90
CA ASP A 80 2.89 15.86 -11.26
C ASP A 80 3.76 14.72 -10.72
N TYR A 81 4.11 13.78 -11.60
CA TYR A 81 4.91 12.61 -11.22
C TYR A 81 6.32 12.97 -10.75
N ALA A 82 6.91 14.04 -11.27
CA ALA A 82 8.24 14.49 -10.88
C ALA A 82 8.22 15.15 -9.49
N LEU A 83 7.22 15.98 -9.20
CA LEU A 83 7.07 16.63 -7.89
C LEU A 83 6.65 15.64 -6.78
N ARG A 84 5.97 14.55 -7.11
CA ARG A 84 5.65 13.48 -6.14
C ARG A 84 6.89 12.96 -5.42
N MET A 85 8.01 13.00 -6.09
CA MET A 85 9.28 12.48 -5.58
C MET A 85 10.04 13.48 -4.69
N VAL A 86 9.59 14.73 -4.60
CA VAL A 86 10.22 15.79 -3.78
C VAL A 86 9.53 15.94 -2.42
N ASP A 87 8.34 15.37 -2.26
CA ASP A 87 7.45 15.55 -1.10
C ASP A 87 7.83 14.68 0.13
N VAL A 88 9.12 14.47 0.35
CA VAL A 88 9.59 13.58 1.43
C VAL A 88 9.35 14.19 2.82
N ASN A 89 9.24 15.52 2.94
CA ASN A 89 9.08 16.25 4.19
C ASN A 89 7.73 16.98 4.32
N ASP A 90 6.66 16.39 3.82
CA ASP A 90 5.32 16.97 3.90
C ASP A 90 4.72 16.74 5.29
N GLU A 91 4.90 17.72 6.19
CA GLU A 91 4.43 17.66 7.57
C GLU A 91 2.89 17.61 7.66
N GLU A 92 2.18 18.32 6.79
CA GLU A 92 0.71 18.32 6.77
C GLU A 92 0.18 16.93 6.40
N ASN A 93 0.81 16.27 5.43
CA ASN A 93 0.46 14.89 5.11
C ASN A 93 0.71 13.96 6.30
N MET A 94 1.81 14.13 7.04
CA MET A 94 2.11 13.32 8.23
C MET A 94 1.08 13.52 9.34
N GLN A 95 0.65 14.77 9.56
CA GLN A 95 -0.40 15.09 10.55
C GLN A 95 -1.73 14.41 10.20
N VAL A 96 -2.10 14.40 8.91
CA VAL A 96 -3.31 13.70 8.43
C VAL A 96 -3.19 12.19 8.65
N PHE A 97 -2.01 11.59 8.45
CA PHE A 97 -1.80 10.17 8.78
C PHE A 97 -2.09 9.90 10.26
N HIS A 98 -1.50 10.64 11.19
CA HIS A 98 -1.76 10.48 12.62
C HIS A 98 -3.26 10.59 12.94
N MET A 99 -3.90 11.68 12.48
CA MET A 99 -5.32 11.93 12.72
C MET A 99 -6.24 10.80 12.24
N VAL A 100 -5.96 10.24 11.06
CA VAL A 100 -6.81 9.19 10.47
C VAL A 100 -6.53 7.83 11.10
N LEU A 101 -5.25 7.48 11.30
CA LEU A 101 -4.90 6.15 11.82
C LEU A 101 -5.41 5.91 13.23
N ASP A 102 -5.61 6.95 14.04
CA ASP A 102 -6.22 6.84 15.37
C ASP A 102 -7.71 6.50 15.30
N LYS A 103 -8.43 6.92 14.24
CA LYS A 103 -9.89 6.81 14.12
C LYS A 103 -10.37 5.50 13.51
N VAL A 104 -9.53 4.79 12.75
CA VAL A 104 -9.96 3.63 11.97
C VAL A 104 -9.68 2.31 12.67
N ASP A 105 -10.47 1.28 12.33
CA ASP A 105 -10.33 -0.07 12.87
C ASP A 105 -9.35 -0.94 12.06
N THR A 106 -9.16 -0.62 10.80
CA THR A 106 -8.30 -1.36 9.87
C THR A 106 -7.51 -0.40 9.00
N VAL A 107 -6.24 -0.70 8.79
CA VAL A 107 -5.33 0.05 7.91
C VAL A 107 -4.83 -0.89 6.83
N ILE A 108 -5.09 -0.56 5.56
CA ILE A 108 -4.62 -1.34 4.40
C ILE A 108 -3.43 -0.63 3.77
N TYR A 109 -2.28 -1.28 3.74
CA TYR A 109 -1.09 -0.78 3.04
C TYR A 109 -1.06 -1.33 1.61
N ALA A 110 -1.28 -0.46 0.62
CA ALA A 110 -1.51 -0.85 -0.78
C ALA A 110 -0.88 0.09 -1.83
N PRO A 111 0.37 0.56 -1.69
CA PRO A 111 1.00 1.41 -2.71
C PRO A 111 1.42 0.65 -3.97
N GLY A 112 1.40 -0.69 -3.94
CA GLY A 112 1.88 -1.58 -5.02
C GLY A 112 3.35 -1.93 -4.93
N VAL A 113 3.76 -2.97 -5.65
CA VAL A 113 5.07 -3.64 -5.52
C VAL A 113 6.18 -3.11 -6.46
N GLY A 114 5.95 -2.10 -7.27
CA GLY A 114 6.88 -1.73 -8.38
C GLY A 114 7.99 -0.73 -8.07
N LYS A 115 8.08 -0.18 -6.85
CA LYS A 115 8.92 1.02 -6.55
C LYS A 115 10.13 0.77 -5.65
N ALA A 116 10.41 -0.47 -5.27
CA ALA A 116 11.45 -0.84 -4.30
C ALA A 116 12.90 -0.44 -4.67
N LYS A 117 13.15 0.09 -5.88
CA LYS A 117 14.47 0.56 -6.32
C LYS A 117 14.63 2.09 -6.27
N ASN A 118 13.57 2.83 -5.94
CA ASN A 118 13.62 4.28 -5.88
C ASN A 118 13.89 4.74 -4.45
N GLN A 119 14.99 5.45 -4.23
CA GLN A 119 15.44 5.88 -2.90
C GLN A 119 14.41 6.81 -2.23
N ILE A 120 13.81 7.72 -2.98
CA ILE A 120 12.80 8.66 -2.46
C ILE A 120 11.57 7.89 -1.95
N PHE A 121 11.12 6.88 -2.72
CA PHE A 121 10.05 5.99 -2.28
C PHE A 121 10.42 5.24 -1.00
N ILE A 122 11.64 4.68 -0.93
CA ILE A 122 12.12 3.94 0.24
C ILE A 122 12.15 4.85 1.48
N ASP A 123 12.65 6.08 1.35
CA ASP A 123 12.76 7.01 2.46
C ASP A 123 11.38 7.47 2.93
N ARG A 124 10.45 7.75 2.00
CA ARG A 124 9.07 8.06 2.35
C ARG A 124 8.35 6.88 3.00
N GLN A 125 8.55 5.68 2.47
CA GLN A 125 8.01 4.46 3.07
C GLN A 125 8.49 4.28 4.51
N LYS A 126 9.77 4.50 4.79
CA LYS A 126 10.31 4.44 6.15
C LYS A 126 9.65 5.44 7.09
N GLN A 127 9.47 6.70 6.66
CA GLN A 127 8.79 7.72 7.47
C GLN A 127 7.36 7.29 7.84
N ILE A 128 6.58 6.83 6.87
CA ILE A 128 5.22 6.35 7.13
C ILE A 128 5.24 5.10 8.01
N CYS A 129 6.19 4.19 7.81
CA CYS A 129 6.35 3.01 8.64
C CYS A 129 6.65 3.32 10.10
N GLU A 130 7.32 4.44 10.43
CA GLU A 130 7.48 4.86 11.83
C GLU A 130 6.13 5.16 12.50
N ILE A 131 5.19 5.80 11.78
CA ILE A 131 3.83 6.00 12.29
C ILE A 131 3.09 4.65 12.40
N LEU A 132 3.20 3.80 11.38
CA LEU A 132 2.49 2.52 11.33
C LEU A 132 2.88 1.54 12.44
N LYS A 133 4.05 1.67 13.06
CA LYS A 133 4.47 0.85 14.21
C LYS A 133 3.47 0.92 15.37
N ALA A 134 2.93 2.09 15.66
CA ALA A 134 1.91 2.26 16.72
C ALA A 134 0.56 1.62 16.37
N HIS A 135 0.32 1.32 15.10
CA HIS A 135 -0.94 0.79 14.56
C HIS A 135 -0.79 -0.61 13.95
N GLU A 136 0.31 -1.33 14.22
CA GLU A 136 0.64 -2.60 13.56
C GLU A 136 -0.44 -3.68 13.76
N THR A 137 -1.15 -3.66 14.89
CA THR A 137 -2.23 -4.62 15.18
C THR A 137 -3.41 -4.53 14.21
N LYS A 138 -3.67 -3.34 13.62
CA LYS A 138 -4.73 -3.09 12.62
C LYS A 138 -4.19 -3.13 11.17
N LEU A 139 -2.89 -3.38 10.97
CA LEU A 139 -2.26 -3.27 9.67
C LEU A 139 -2.47 -4.52 8.83
N GLN A 140 -2.94 -4.32 7.61
CA GLN A 140 -3.22 -5.36 6.63
C GLN A 140 -2.70 -4.97 5.25
N CYS A 141 -2.61 -5.92 4.34
CA CYS A 141 -2.33 -5.67 2.93
C CYS A 141 -3.32 -6.41 2.04
N LEU A 142 -3.43 -5.97 0.79
CA LEU A 142 -4.17 -6.68 -0.25
C LEU A 142 -3.36 -7.90 -0.70
N CYS A 143 -4.05 -9.02 -0.86
CA CYS A 143 -3.49 -10.26 -1.40
C CYS A 143 -4.49 -10.95 -2.33
N ASP A 144 -4.04 -11.98 -3.05
CA ASP A 144 -4.91 -12.90 -3.78
C ASP A 144 -5.66 -13.83 -2.81
N ASP A 145 -6.53 -14.68 -3.33
CA ASP A 145 -7.33 -15.66 -2.57
C ASP A 145 -6.48 -16.73 -1.87
N GLU A 146 -5.27 -16.99 -2.38
CA GLU A 146 -4.30 -17.91 -1.77
C GLU A 146 -3.37 -17.22 -0.77
N GLY A 147 -3.43 -15.89 -0.63
CA GLY A 147 -2.57 -15.09 0.26
C GLY A 147 -1.11 -14.96 -0.21
N LYS A 148 -0.82 -15.30 -1.48
CA LYS A 148 0.54 -15.34 -2.04
C LYS A 148 0.97 -13.99 -2.61
N SER A 149 0.10 -13.35 -3.43
CA SER A 149 0.38 -12.04 -4.03
C SER A 149 0.05 -10.94 -3.04
N ARG A 150 1.02 -10.53 -2.21
CA ARG A 150 0.85 -9.58 -1.12
C ARG A 150 1.27 -8.15 -1.51
N LEU A 151 0.88 -7.16 -0.72
CA LEU A 151 1.24 -5.74 -0.88
C LEU A 151 0.84 -5.16 -2.25
N GLN A 152 -0.25 -5.67 -2.82
CA GLN A 152 -0.73 -5.28 -4.13
C GLN A 152 -1.39 -3.89 -4.11
N HIS A 153 -1.39 -3.23 -5.28
CA HIS A 153 -2.20 -2.03 -5.52
C HIS A 153 -3.66 -2.43 -5.84
N PRO A 154 -4.68 -1.60 -5.50
CA PRO A 154 -6.09 -1.90 -5.79
C PRO A 154 -6.41 -2.29 -7.24
N LEU A 155 -5.66 -1.77 -8.21
CA LEU A 155 -5.83 -2.10 -9.64
C LEU A 155 -4.97 -3.28 -10.10
N SER A 156 -4.25 -3.96 -9.21
CA SER A 156 -3.52 -5.16 -9.61
C SER A 156 -4.49 -6.27 -10.03
N PRO A 157 -4.27 -6.93 -11.18
CA PRO A 157 -5.13 -8.05 -11.61
C PRO A 157 -5.22 -9.18 -10.58
N ALA A 158 -4.19 -9.35 -9.75
CA ALA A 158 -4.14 -10.37 -8.71
C ALA A 158 -5.12 -10.13 -7.54
N VAL A 159 -5.64 -8.90 -7.39
CA VAL A 159 -6.51 -8.52 -6.27
C VAL A 159 -7.78 -7.80 -6.72
N HIS A 160 -8.33 -8.19 -7.84
CA HIS A 160 -9.60 -7.62 -8.32
C HIS A 160 -10.72 -7.76 -7.28
N ILE A 161 -10.77 -8.90 -6.59
CA ILE A 161 -11.56 -9.12 -5.37
C ILE A 161 -10.57 -9.10 -4.21
N TRP A 162 -10.77 -8.20 -3.25
CA TRP A 162 -9.83 -8.05 -2.15
C TRP A 162 -9.94 -9.17 -1.13
N TYR A 163 -8.83 -9.78 -0.87
CA TYR A 163 -8.58 -10.54 0.36
C TYR A 163 -7.58 -9.76 1.19
N LEU A 164 -7.78 -9.75 2.50
CA LEU A 164 -6.94 -9.02 3.43
C LEU A 164 -6.08 -9.99 4.22
N SER A 165 -4.79 -9.70 4.30
CA SER A 165 -3.83 -10.46 5.09
C SER A 165 -3.09 -9.53 6.03
N LYS A 166 -2.89 -9.96 7.28
CA LYS A 166 -2.07 -9.19 8.22
C LYS A 166 -0.66 -9.00 7.66
N VAL A 167 -0.10 -7.82 7.86
CA VAL A 167 1.25 -7.48 7.45
C VAL A 167 1.94 -6.72 8.57
N THR A 168 3.23 -6.92 8.75
CA THR A 168 4.06 -6.18 9.71
C THR A 168 4.79 -5.04 9.01
N VAL A 169 5.19 -4.04 9.79
CA VAL A 169 6.06 -2.95 9.30
C VAL A 169 7.37 -3.51 8.74
N ARG A 170 7.90 -4.56 9.36
CA ARG A 170 9.10 -5.26 8.89
C ARG A 170 8.92 -5.86 7.50
N GLU A 171 7.79 -6.49 7.23
CA GLU A 171 7.47 -7.04 5.89
C GLU A 171 7.30 -5.92 4.85
N ILE A 172 6.68 -4.79 5.22
CA ILE A 172 6.52 -3.63 4.33
C ILE A 172 7.89 -3.07 3.93
N LEU A 173 8.81 -2.92 4.88
CA LEU A 173 10.15 -2.40 4.61
C LEU A 173 11.04 -3.37 3.81
N GLY A 174 10.57 -4.59 3.60
CA GLY A 174 11.33 -5.61 2.90
C GLY A 174 12.56 -6.00 3.69
N ASP A 175 12.47 -7.01 4.53
CA ASP A 175 13.65 -7.58 5.18
C ASP A 175 14.50 -8.30 4.12
N SER A 176 15.31 -7.52 3.39
CA SER A 176 16.22 -7.98 2.34
C SER A 176 17.32 -8.94 2.85
N THR A 177 17.28 -9.29 4.13
CA THR A 177 18.30 -10.13 4.77
C THR A 177 18.15 -11.62 4.44
N LYS A 178 16.94 -12.10 4.10
CA LYS A 178 16.76 -13.52 3.74
C LYS A 178 17.10 -13.85 2.28
N GLU A 179 16.75 -12.99 1.33
CA GLU A 179 17.06 -13.26 -0.08
C GLU A 179 18.58 -13.10 -0.43
N VAL A 180 19.30 -12.24 0.30
CA VAL A 180 20.75 -12.08 0.10
C VAL A 180 21.54 -13.27 0.66
N SER A 181 21.08 -13.88 1.76
CA SER A 181 21.73 -15.07 2.33
C SER A 181 21.51 -16.31 1.46
N GLU A 182 20.32 -16.53 0.90
CA GLU A 182 20.04 -17.69 0.04
C GLU A 182 20.71 -17.58 -1.33
N LYS A 183 20.76 -16.39 -1.94
CA LYS A 183 21.51 -16.17 -3.20
C LYS A 183 23.02 -16.23 -3.01
N LYS A 184 23.59 -15.86 -1.87
CA LYS A 184 25.01 -16.06 -1.55
C LYS A 184 25.34 -17.53 -1.32
N VAL A 185 24.50 -18.27 -0.59
CA VAL A 185 24.72 -19.71 -0.33
C VAL A 185 24.60 -20.52 -1.62
N SER A 186 23.66 -20.22 -2.51
CA SER A 186 23.52 -20.90 -3.81
C SER A 186 24.67 -20.59 -4.78
N ARG A 187 25.26 -19.38 -4.74
CA ARG A 187 26.45 -19.04 -5.52
C ARG A 187 27.75 -19.67 -5.00
N ILE A 188 27.85 -19.86 -3.69
CA ILE A 188 29.02 -20.52 -3.08
C ILE A 188 28.99 -22.02 -3.37
N LYS A 189 27.82 -22.67 -3.34
CA LYS A 189 27.66 -24.11 -3.70
C LYS A 189 27.93 -24.42 -5.17
N LYS A 190 27.83 -23.44 -6.10
CA LYS A 190 28.17 -23.61 -7.52
C LYS A 190 29.65 -23.42 -7.84
N LYS A 191 30.48 -22.95 -6.89
CA LYS A 191 31.93 -22.71 -7.12
C LYS A 191 32.88 -23.75 -6.51
N THR A 192 32.35 -24.79 -5.83
CA THR A 192 33.15 -25.80 -5.16
C THR A 192 32.80 -27.22 -5.65
N VAL A 193 32.92 -27.45 -6.94
CA VAL A 193 33.07 -28.82 -7.46
C VAL A 193 34.22 -28.74 -8.46
N PRO A 194 35.44 -29.27 -8.13
CA PRO A 194 36.45 -29.55 -9.12
C PRO A 194 36.05 -30.82 -9.87
N GLU A 195 35.87 -30.74 -11.18
CA GLU A 195 35.91 -31.90 -12.05
C GLU A 195 37.39 -32.28 -12.25
N ASP A 196 37.86 -33.28 -11.55
CA ASP A 196 39.05 -34.03 -11.91
C ASP A 196 38.71 -35.51 -11.96
N GLY A 197 38.47 -35.96 -13.14
CA GLY A 197 38.24 -37.34 -13.49
C GLY A 197 38.92 -37.70 -14.82
N THR A 198 40.21 -37.71 -14.88
CA THR A 198 40.95 -38.34 -15.99
C THR A 198 41.39 -39.74 -15.56
N PRO A 199 41.02 -40.82 -16.32
CA PRO A 199 41.54 -42.16 -16.04
C PRO A 199 42.94 -42.30 -16.69
N PHE A 200 43.90 -42.65 -15.86
CA PHE A 200 45.20 -43.16 -16.29
C PHE A 200 44.97 -44.49 -17.07
N LYS A 201 45.43 -44.52 -18.33
CA LYS A 201 45.73 -45.78 -19.03
C LYS A 201 47.23 -46.00 -18.90
N GLY A 202 47.55 -47.11 -18.25
CA GLY A 202 48.89 -47.62 -18.26
C GLY A 202 49.19 -48.40 -19.57
N ASN A 203 50.38 -48.21 -20.04
CA ASN A 203 51.34 -49.26 -20.48
C ASN A 203 52.75 -48.69 -20.34
#